data_83d6dfa0038c388f6bf19fbc836d8ead
#
_entry.id   83d6dfa0038c388f6bf19fbc836d8ead
#
_cell.length_a   1.000
_cell.length_b   1.000
_cell.length_c   1.000
_cell.angle_alpha   90.00
_cell.angle_beta   90.00
_cell.angle_gamma   90.00
#
_symmetry.space_group_name_H-M   'P 1'
#
loop_
_entity.id
_entity.type
_entity.pdbx_description
1 polymer ?
#
loop_
_entity_poly.entity_id
_entity_poly.type
_entity_poly.pdbx_seq_one_letter_code
_entity_poly.pdbx_strand_id
1 'polypeptide(L)'
;MYETGKAVEERLANSKYDELYKSSVEEGLLIHGDYNYHNVLLLPQKVVTTNFEHFRRDVQVLDLYYFLRKVMEKHRWSVALGNEILSRYNSVRTLQKEELEYIALKIAYPEKFWKIVNAYYHSNKAWMPEKNVEKLELAVAQNQEKLRFLEVIFDFRL
;
A
#
# COMPACT_ATOMS: atom_id res chain seq x y z
N MET A 1 3.40 -12.33 11.34
CA MET A 1 2.57 -12.01 10.13
C MET A 1 1.09 -12.30 10.35
N TYR A 2 0.70 -13.45 10.89
CA TYR A 2 -0.73 -13.72 11.16
C TYR A 2 -1.32 -12.76 12.19
N GLU A 3 -0.72 -12.68 13.37
CA GLU A 3 -1.16 -11.75 14.43
C GLU A 3 -1.16 -10.28 13.96
N THR A 4 -0.16 -9.91 13.17
CA THR A 4 -0.11 -8.58 12.54
C THR A 4 -1.33 -8.33 11.64
N GLY A 5 -1.69 -9.31 10.79
CA GLY A 5 -2.87 -9.21 9.92
C GLY A 5 -4.15 -9.02 10.72
N LYS A 6 -4.34 -9.84 11.77
CA LYS A 6 -5.51 -9.76 12.64
C LYS A 6 -5.61 -8.40 13.38
N ALA A 7 -4.51 -7.93 13.95
CA ALA A 7 -4.47 -6.63 14.63
C ALA A 7 -4.79 -5.46 13.68
N VAL A 8 -4.30 -5.53 12.43
CA VAL A 8 -4.63 -4.53 11.39
C VAL A 8 -6.12 -4.59 11.02
N GLU A 9 -6.69 -5.78 10.84
CA GLU A 9 -8.12 -5.93 10.53
C GLU A 9 -9.01 -5.37 11.64
N GLU A 10 -8.71 -5.69 12.90
CA GLU A 10 -9.42 -5.16 14.06
C GLU A 10 -9.33 -3.62 14.13
N ARG A 11 -8.14 -3.07 13.87
CA ARG A 11 -7.94 -1.62 13.87
C ARG A 11 -8.62 -0.94 12.68
N LEU A 12 -8.62 -1.56 11.51
CA LEU A 12 -9.34 -1.06 10.34
C LEU A 12 -10.85 -1.00 10.59
N ALA A 13 -11.42 -2.06 11.18
CA ALA A 13 -12.84 -2.11 11.52
C ALA A 13 -13.27 -1.01 12.52
N ASN A 14 -12.34 -0.54 13.36
CA ASN A 14 -12.57 0.56 14.31
C ASN A 14 -12.10 1.93 13.80
N SER A 15 -11.57 2.00 12.59
CA SER A 15 -11.12 3.25 11.95
C SER A 15 -12.29 3.97 11.26
N LYS A 16 -12.01 5.17 10.74
CA LYS A 16 -12.99 5.92 9.92
C LYS A 16 -12.98 5.52 8.44
N TYR A 17 -12.47 4.34 8.10
CA TYR A 17 -12.40 3.88 6.71
C TYR A 17 -13.77 3.84 6.02
N ASP A 18 -14.80 3.35 6.71
CA ASP A 18 -16.15 3.27 6.13
C ASP A 18 -16.75 4.65 5.81
N GLU A 19 -16.45 5.66 6.62
CA GLU A 19 -16.84 7.05 6.37
C GLU A 19 -16.10 7.61 5.15
N LEU A 20 -14.77 7.41 5.09
CA LEU A 20 -13.95 7.81 3.94
C LEU A 20 -14.42 7.16 2.64
N TYR A 21 -14.72 5.87 2.69
CA TYR A 21 -15.19 5.12 1.52
C TYR A 21 -16.56 5.64 1.03
N LYS A 22 -17.53 5.81 1.94
CA LYS A 22 -18.86 6.32 1.61
C LYS A 22 -18.78 7.72 0.99
N SER A 23 -18.05 8.65 1.62
CA SER A 23 -17.86 10.00 1.09
C SER A 23 -17.22 9.96 -0.31
N SER A 24 -16.17 9.15 -0.50
CA SER A 24 -15.50 8.99 -1.80
C SER A 24 -16.44 8.48 -2.89
N VAL A 25 -17.31 7.53 -2.57
CA VAL A 25 -18.28 6.97 -3.53
C VAL A 25 -19.38 7.98 -3.85
N GLU A 26 -19.89 8.70 -2.84
CA GLU A 26 -20.93 9.75 -3.01
C GLU A 26 -20.41 10.93 -3.84
N GLU A 27 -19.15 11.33 -3.64
CA GLU A 27 -18.48 12.37 -4.42
C GLU A 27 -18.08 11.88 -5.84
N GLY A 28 -18.20 10.58 -6.11
CA GLY A 28 -17.86 9.99 -7.40
C GLY A 28 -16.35 9.90 -7.66
N LEU A 29 -15.53 9.89 -6.60
CA LEU A 29 -14.07 9.85 -6.71
C LEU A 29 -13.61 8.54 -7.34
N LEU A 30 -12.73 8.65 -8.33
CA LEU A 30 -12.15 7.52 -9.05
C LEU A 30 -10.70 7.30 -8.64
N ILE A 31 -10.30 6.05 -8.59
CA ILE A 31 -8.91 5.62 -8.48
C ILE A 31 -8.50 4.84 -9.72
N HIS A 32 -7.21 4.82 -9.99
CA HIS A 32 -6.59 3.97 -11.01
C HIS A 32 -6.66 2.48 -10.62
N GLY A 33 -6.51 2.18 -9.33
CA GLY A 33 -6.60 0.83 -8.76
C GLY A 33 -5.34 -0.03 -8.88
N ASP A 34 -4.35 0.41 -9.67
CA ASP A 34 -2.99 -0.18 -9.73
C ASP A 34 -1.95 0.92 -10.05
N TYR A 35 -2.06 2.09 -9.39
CA TYR A 35 -1.15 3.21 -9.62
C TYR A 35 0.24 2.89 -9.05
N ASN A 36 1.18 2.64 -9.94
CA ASN A 36 2.57 2.36 -9.59
C ASN A 36 3.50 2.82 -10.72
N TYR A 37 4.82 2.86 -10.47
CA TYR A 37 5.79 3.41 -11.41
C TYR A 37 5.90 2.62 -12.74
N HIS A 38 5.38 1.39 -12.85
CA HIS A 38 5.32 0.67 -14.12
C HIS A 38 4.23 1.21 -15.04
N ASN A 39 3.17 1.80 -14.45
CA ASN A 39 2.05 2.39 -15.16
C ASN A 39 2.20 3.90 -15.37
N VAL A 40 3.37 4.47 -15.04
CA VAL A 40 3.70 5.89 -15.21
C VAL A 40 4.84 6.03 -16.20
N LEU A 41 4.55 6.65 -17.35
CA LEU A 41 5.53 6.91 -18.40
C LEU A 41 5.99 8.36 -18.34
N LEU A 42 7.29 8.56 -18.23
CA LEU A 42 7.93 9.86 -18.28
C LEU A 42 8.34 10.16 -19.72
N LEU A 43 7.64 11.05 -20.37
CA LEU A 43 7.96 11.54 -21.71
C LEU A 43 8.61 12.93 -21.61
N PRO A 44 9.34 13.42 -22.65
CA PRO A 44 10.10 14.68 -22.55
C PRO A 44 9.31 15.91 -22.10
N GLN A 45 8.00 15.94 -22.36
CA GLN A 45 7.15 17.10 -22.06
C GLN A 45 5.91 16.75 -21.23
N LYS A 46 5.71 15.49 -20.85
CA LYS A 46 4.51 15.07 -20.11
C LYS A 46 4.73 13.77 -19.34
N VAL A 47 3.93 13.61 -18.30
CA VAL A 47 3.76 12.32 -17.58
C VAL A 47 2.46 11.70 -18.07
N VAL A 48 2.49 10.42 -18.40
CA VAL A 48 1.32 9.67 -18.88
C VAL A 48 1.09 8.48 -17.97
N THR A 49 -0.14 8.32 -17.51
CA THR A 49 -0.59 7.13 -16.78
C THR A 49 -1.29 6.19 -17.75
N THR A 50 -1.01 4.90 -17.65
CA THR A 50 -1.52 3.84 -18.54
C THR A 50 -2.15 2.72 -17.71
N ASN A 51 -2.83 1.77 -18.37
CA ASN A 51 -3.34 0.54 -17.75
C ASN A 51 -4.46 0.76 -16.71
N PHE A 52 -5.53 1.41 -17.15
CA PHE A 52 -6.71 1.71 -16.30
C PHE A 52 -7.68 0.54 -16.13
N GLU A 53 -7.25 -0.72 -16.28
CA GLU A 53 -8.11 -1.90 -16.20
C GLU A 53 -8.76 -2.10 -14.82
N HIS A 54 -8.16 -1.55 -13.77
CA HIS A 54 -8.63 -1.68 -12.39
C HIS A 54 -9.30 -0.42 -11.82
N PHE A 55 -9.60 0.56 -12.69
CA PHE A 55 -10.24 1.79 -12.23
C PHE A 55 -11.61 1.51 -11.59
N ARG A 56 -11.88 2.21 -10.50
CA ARG A 56 -13.15 2.11 -9.78
C ARG A 56 -13.35 3.30 -8.87
N ARG A 57 -14.56 3.39 -8.29
CA ARG A 57 -14.81 4.34 -7.19
C ARG A 57 -14.23 3.78 -5.90
N ASP A 58 -13.39 4.57 -5.24
CA ASP A 58 -12.73 4.18 -3.98
C ASP A 58 -12.07 5.41 -3.34
N VAL A 59 -11.49 5.24 -2.15
CA VAL A 59 -10.72 6.28 -1.46
C VAL A 59 -9.44 6.61 -2.24
N GLN A 60 -9.28 7.86 -2.71
CA GLN A 60 -8.20 8.25 -3.63
C GLN A 60 -6.79 7.96 -3.12
N VAL A 61 -6.57 8.04 -1.80
CA VAL A 61 -5.24 7.72 -1.22
C VAL A 61 -4.83 6.27 -1.36
N LEU A 62 -5.71 5.39 -1.83
CA LEU A 62 -5.37 4.01 -2.17
C LEU A 62 -4.36 3.96 -3.35
N ASP A 63 -4.46 4.87 -4.32
CA ASP A 63 -3.47 4.98 -5.39
C ASP A 63 -2.11 5.47 -4.86
N LEU A 64 -2.12 6.44 -3.93
CA LEU A 64 -0.90 6.85 -3.22
C LEU A 64 -0.27 5.68 -2.45
N TYR A 65 -1.08 4.87 -1.76
CA TYR A 65 -0.61 3.65 -1.09
C TYR A 65 0.06 2.69 -2.07
N TYR A 66 -0.56 2.40 -3.22
CA TYR A 66 0.02 1.48 -4.21
C TYR A 66 1.38 1.98 -4.71
N PHE A 67 1.48 3.27 -5.03
CA PHE A 67 2.73 3.88 -5.45
C PHE A 67 3.78 3.84 -4.34
N LEU A 68 3.45 4.34 -3.16
CA LEU A 68 4.34 4.42 -2.01
C LEU A 68 4.88 3.03 -1.65
N ARG A 69 4.01 2.03 -1.49
CA ARG A 69 4.41 0.66 -1.17
C ARG A 69 5.40 0.10 -2.17
N LYS A 70 5.12 0.22 -3.48
CA LYS A 70 6.01 -0.28 -4.54
C LYS A 70 7.39 0.37 -4.53
N VAL A 71 7.45 1.66 -4.28
CA VAL A 71 8.71 2.40 -4.18
C VAL A 71 9.45 1.99 -2.90
N MET A 72 8.76 1.95 -1.76
CA MET A 72 9.38 1.62 -0.47
C MET A 72 9.92 0.19 -0.41
N GLU A 73 9.22 -0.79 -0.96
CA GLU A 73 9.70 -2.17 -1.08
C GLU A 73 11.03 -2.25 -1.86
N LYS A 74 11.20 -1.42 -2.89
CA LYS A 74 12.42 -1.36 -3.70
C LYS A 74 13.56 -0.61 -3.00
N HIS A 75 13.23 0.36 -2.15
CA HIS A 75 14.18 1.25 -1.48
C HIS A 75 14.29 0.98 0.03
N ARG A 76 14.04 -0.28 0.45
CA ARG A 76 14.22 -0.76 1.82
C ARG A 76 13.58 0.15 2.88
N TRP A 77 12.37 0.62 2.59
CA TRP A 77 11.58 1.46 3.50
C TRP A 77 12.30 2.73 3.97
N SER A 78 13.02 3.38 3.06
CA SER A 78 13.73 4.65 3.33
C SER A 78 12.76 5.73 3.84
N VAL A 79 12.93 6.14 5.09
CA VAL A 79 12.13 7.18 5.72
C VAL A 79 12.23 8.51 4.96
N ALA A 80 13.44 8.88 4.53
CA ALA A 80 13.66 10.14 3.79
C ALA A 80 12.88 10.17 2.47
N LEU A 81 12.93 9.07 1.69
CA LEU A 81 12.22 8.97 0.42
C LEU A 81 10.70 8.94 0.61
N GLY A 82 10.21 8.20 1.62
CA GLY A 82 8.79 8.16 1.94
C GLY A 82 8.23 9.52 2.37
N ASN A 83 8.98 10.23 3.21
CA ASN A 83 8.62 11.59 3.62
C ASN A 83 8.58 12.55 2.41
N GLU A 84 9.52 12.44 1.49
CA GLU A 84 9.51 13.26 0.26
C GLU A 84 8.26 13.00 -0.58
N ILE A 85 7.92 11.72 -0.84
CA ILE A 85 6.73 11.36 -1.61
C ILE A 85 5.46 11.91 -0.96
N LEU A 86 5.28 11.70 0.34
CA LEU A 86 4.10 12.17 1.06
C LEU A 86 4.02 13.69 1.13
N SER A 87 5.15 14.38 1.35
CA SER A 87 5.21 15.85 1.36
C SER A 87 4.85 16.44 -0.01
N ARG A 88 5.36 15.84 -1.10
CA ARG A 88 5.01 16.26 -2.47
C ARG A 88 3.54 16.04 -2.77
N TYR A 89 2.99 14.90 -2.40
CA TYR A 89 1.55 14.67 -2.55
C TYR A 89 0.74 15.67 -1.74
N ASN A 90 1.09 15.87 -0.47
CA ASN A 90 0.41 16.78 0.45
C ASN A 90 0.48 18.25 0.00
N SER A 91 1.52 18.66 -0.76
CA SER A 91 1.61 20.00 -1.33
C SER A 91 0.59 20.28 -2.46
N VAL A 92 0.06 19.23 -3.09
CA VAL A 92 -0.95 19.31 -4.14
C VAL A 92 -2.36 19.06 -3.59
N ARG A 93 -2.49 18.07 -2.72
CA ARG A 93 -3.73 17.68 -2.05
C ARG A 93 -3.45 17.36 -0.59
N THR A 94 -4.02 18.14 0.30
CA THR A 94 -3.85 17.94 1.75
C THR A 94 -4.39 16.58 2.18
N LEU A 95 -3.53 15.80 2.83
CA LEU A 95 -3.89 14.51 3.41
C LEU A 95 -4.56 14.72 4.76
N GLN A 96 -5.73 14.12 4.95
CA GLN A 96 -6.44 14.11 6.21
C GLN A 96 -5.85 13.06 7.15
N LYS A 97 -6.05 13.22 8.46
CA LYS A 97 -5.55 12.27 9.46
C LYS A 97 -6.05 10.85 9.23
N GLU A 98 -7.32 10.72 8.88
CA GLU A 98 -7.99 9.46 8.61
C GLU A 98 -7.42 8.76 7.35
N GLU A 99 -7.03 9.54 6.35
CA GLU A 99 -6.37 9.02 5.14
C GLU A 99 -4.96 8.52 5.44
N LEU A 100 -4.21 9.25 6.27
CA LEU A 100 -2.88 8.83 6.73
C LEU A 100 -2.97 7.54 7.56
N GLU A 101 -3.96 7.44 8.46
CA GLU A 101 -4.21 6.21 9.21
C GLU A 101 -4.54 5.04 8.27
N TYR A 102 -5.38 5.25 7.28
CA TYR A 102 -5.71 4.22 6.29
C TYR A 102 -4.48 3.77 5.49
N ILE A 103 -3.64 4.68 5.03
CA ILE A 103 -2.37 4.34 4.35
C ILE A 103 -1.48 3.51 5.28
N ALA A 104 -1.34 3.91 6.55
CA ALA A 104 -0.53 3.19 7.53
C ALA A 104 -1.05 1.77 7.77
N LEU A 105 -2.36 1.58 7.92
CA LEU A 105 -3.02 0.28 8.05
C LEU A 105 -2.76 -0.60 6.82
N LYS A 106 -2.89 -0.04 5.63
CA LYS A 106 -2.61 -0.74 4.36
C LYS A 106 -1.15 -1.16 4.24
N ILE A 107 -0.20 -0.32 4.66
CA ILE A 107 1.23 -0.66 4.68
C ILE A 107 1.51 -1.73 5.75
N ALA A 108 0.93 -1.61 6.94
CA ALA A 108 1.13 -2.55 8.04
C ALA A 108 0.64 -3.96 7.68
N TYR A 109 -0.46 -4.06 6.94
CA TYR A 109 -1.03 -5.34 6.52
C TYR A 109 -0.02 -6.18 5.71
N PRO A 110 0.19 -7.45 6.04
CA PRO A 110 1.16 -8.31 5.39
C PRO A 110 0.63 -8.88 4.06
N GLU A 111 0.21 -8.02 3.14
CA GLU A 111 -0.47 -8.38 1.87
C GLU A 111 0.32 -9.38 1.03
N LYS A 112 1.64 -9.18 0.90
CA LYS A 112 2.51 -10.06 0.12
C LYS A 112 2.54 -11.48 0.70
N PHE A 113 2.63 -11.59 2.02
CA PHE A 113 2.58 -12.87 2.73
C PHE A 113 1.27 -13.58 2.44
N TRP A 114 0.13 -12.90 2.67
CA TRP A 114 -1.18 -13.49 2.45
C TRP A 114 -1.43 -13.91 1.00
N LYS A 115 -1.04 -13.10 0.02
CA LYS A 115 -1.16 -13.44 -1.40
C LYS A 115 -0.41 -14.72 -1.76
N ILE A 116 0.81 -14.89 -1.26
CA ILE A 116 1.64 -16.06 -1.54
C ILE A 116 1.09 -17.31 -0.84
N VAL A 117 0.75 -17.18 0.44
CA VAL A 117 0.19 -18.29 1.23
C VAL A 117 -1.15 -18.73 0.65
N ASN A 118 -2.05 -17.79 0.36
CA ASN A 118 -3.34 -18.10 -0.23
C ASN A 118 -3.20 -18.78 -1.60
N ALA A 119 -2.32 -18.29 -2.47
CA ALA A 119 -2.04 -18.92 -3.77
C ALA A 119 -1.47 -20.33 -3.63
N TYR A 120 -0.64 -20.59 -2.62
CA TYR A 120 -0.09 -21.90 -2.33
C TYR A 120 -1.20 -22.88 -1.90
N TYR A 121 -2.01 -22.50 -0.92
CA TYR A 121 -3.07 -23.38 -0.39
C TYR A 121 -4.22 -23.64 -1.37
N HIS A 122 -4.45 -22.75 -2.34
CA HIS A 122 -5.44 -22.95 -3.40
C HIS A 122 -4.84 -23.56 -4.68
N SER A 123 -3.55 -23.90 -4.68
CA SER A 123 -2.93 -24.58 -5.82
C SER A 123 -2.89 -26.09 -5.60
N ASN A 124 -3.00 -26.86 -6.68
CA ASN A 124 -2.81 -28.31 -6.66
C ASN A 124 -1.31 -28.72 -6.63
N LYS A 125 -0.39 -27.78 -6.35
CA LYS A 125 1.05 -28.02 -6.35
C LYS A 125 1.52 -28.40 -4.97
N ALA A 126 2.30 -29.48 -4.89
CA ALA A 126 2.91 -29.95 -3.64
C ALA A 126 4.10 -29.10 -3.17
N TRP A 127 4.54 -28.13 -3.95
CA TRP A 127 5.69 -27.26 -3.62
C TRP A 127 5.40 -25.78 -3.89
N MET A 128 6.06 -24.92 -3.13
CA MET A 128 6.07 -23.47 -3.37
C MET A 128 7.17 -23.14 -4.39
N PRO A 129 6.86 -22.36 -5.46
CA PRO A 129 7.88 -21.88 -6.39
C PRO A 129 8.98 -21.09 -5.66
N GLU A 130 10.25 -21.33 -5.99
CA GLU A 130 11.43 -20.66 -5.39
C GLU A 130 11.28 -19.14 -5.37
N LYS A 131 10.85 -18.55 -6.48
CA LYS A 131 10.56 -17.11 -6.57
C LYS A 131 9.57 -16.59 -5.51
N ASN A 132 8.66 -17.44 -5.02
CA ASN A 132 7.72 -17.06 -3.96
C ASN A 132 8.38 -17.16 -2.59
N VAL A 133 9.26 -18.13 -2.38
CA VAL A 133 10.08 -18.24 -1.17
C VAL A 133 10.97 -17.00 -1.04
N GLU A 134 11.74 -16.65 -2.09
CA GLU A 134 12.56 -15.43 -2.13
C GLU A 134 11.78 -14.16 -1.78
N LYS A 135 10.54 -14.03 -2.31
CA LYS A 135 9.69 -12.88 -1.99
C LYS A 135 9.26 -12.85 -0.54
N LEU A 136 9.00 -14.00 0.08
CA LEU A 136 8.66 -14.08 1.51
C LEU A 136 9.88 -13.74 2.37
N GLU A 137 11.03 -14.30 2.04
CA GLU A 137 12.29 -14.03 2.74
C GLU A 137 12.63 -12.54 2.70
N LEU A 138 12.52 -11.91 1.53
CA LEU A 138 12.73 -10.48 1.39
C LEU A 138 11.72 -9.66 2.22
N ALA A 139 10.46 -10.06 2.23
CA ALA A 139 9.44 -9.37 3.02
C ALA A 139 9.70 -9.49 4.54
N VAL A 140 10.20 -10.66 4.99
CA VAL A 140 10.62 -10.87 6.39
C VAL A 140 11.86 -10.05 6.72
N ALA A 141 12.87 -10.07 5.85
CA ALA A 141 14.12 -9.33 6.04
C ALA A 141 13.89 -7.81 6.13
N GLN A 142 12.93 -7.28 5.39
CA GLN A 142 12.59 -5.85 5.41
C GLN A 142 11.56 -5.45 6.47
N ASN A 143 11.11 -6.39 7.30
CA ASN A 143 10.01 -6.10 8.22
C ASN A 143 10.37 -5.05 9.29
N GLN A 144 11.61 -5.07 9.78
CA GLN A 144 12.06 -4.09 10.78
C GLN A 144 12.12 -2.68 10.21
N GLU A 145 12.65 -2.52 9.00
CA GLU A 145 12.69 -1.23 8.31
C GLU A 145 11.28 -0.71 8.02
N LYS A 146 10.37 -1.60 7.64
CA LYS A 146 8.95 -1.26 7.44
C LYS A 146 8.27 -0.79 8.73
N LEU A 147 8.49 -1.46 9.85
CA LEU A 147 7.93 -1.06 11.15
C LEU A 147 8.49 0.29 11.59
N ARG A 148 9.80 0.52 11.44
CA ARG A 148 10.41 1.82 11.70
C ARG A 148 9.84 2.91 10.81
N PHE A 149 9.62 2.62 9.53
CA PHE A 149 8.99 3.55 8.59
C PHE A 149 7.58 3.95 9.04
N LEU A 150 6.76 2.97 9.46
CA LEU A 150 5.41 3.21 9.97
C LEU A 150 5.43 4.08 11.23
N GLU A 151 6.34 3.79 12.17
CA GLU A 151 6.48 4.58 13.40
C GLU A 151 6.90 6.02 13.11
N VAL A 152 7.94 6.21 12.30
CA VAL A 152 8.50 7.56 12.05
C VAL A 152 7.59 8.43 11.18
N ILE A 153 6.96 7.85 10.16
CA ILE A 153 6.17 8.61 9.17
C ILE A 153 4.72 8.80 9.62
N PHE A 154 4.14 7.80 10.25
CA PHE A 154 2.70 7.79 10.55
C PHE A 154 2.40 7.79 12.06
N ASP A 155 3.42 7.80 12.92
CA ASP A 155 3.26 7.57 14.37
C ASP A 155 2.44 6.29 14.66
N PHE A 156 2.65 5.26 13.83
CA PHE A 156 1.86 4.05 13.83
C PHE A 156 2.62 2.87 14.42
N ARG A 157 2.06 2.29 15.48
CA ARG A 157 2.55 1.06 16.13
C ARG A 157 1.41 0.04 16.19
N LEU A 158 1.77 -1.23 16.00
CA LEU A 158 0.87 -2.39 16.17
C LEU A 158 1.02 -2.97 17.56
#